data_df36412f1e7db3bf9470bc821c63d696
#
_entry.id   df36412f1e7db3bf9470bc821c63d696
#
_cell.length_a   1.000
_cell.length_b   1.000
_cell.length_c   1.000
_cell.angle_alpha   90.00
_cell.angle_beta   90.00
_cell.angle_gamma   90.00
#
_symmetry.space_group_name_H-M   'P 1'
#
loop_
_entity.id
_entity.type
_entity.pdbx_description
1 polymer ?
#
loop_
_entity_poly.entity_id
_entity_poly.type
_entity_poly.pdbx_seq_one_letter_code
_entity_poly.pdbx_strand_id
1 'polypeptide(L)'
;MNTAEVRKIVTRALSDATGAGWKVYSPRTLPVMPDQYPLVIVSVQSEHKVSQGRHVPQYTTTTTLRIDGRVLAYASGDDTESAAGVAWEEAEAMKEALERAIIGNPDVRMKFQQIADIRAHIGVDSEGEGHAGIVVLELDLEYYQGPEDFFPSEIVPLREVNVRGVHPPLHLHFD
;
A
#
# COMPACT_ATOMS: atom_id res chain seq x y z
N MET A 1 8.86 6.16 -8.74
CA MET A 1 7.71 5.76 -7.89
C MET A 1 7.64 6.67 -6.67
N ASN A 2 6.45 7.10 -6.24
CA ASN A 2 6.26 7.98 -5.08
C ASN A 2 5.29 7.37 -4.05
N THR A 3 5.20 7.97 -2.85
CA THR A 3 4.35 7.47 -1.74
C THR A 3 2.88 7.31 -2.11
N ALA A 4 2.34 8.16 -2.98
CA ALA A 4 0.95 8.05 -3.43
C ALA A 4 0.74 6.82 -4.32
N GLU A 5 1.71 6.49 -5.16
CA GLU A 5 1.70 5.28 -5.98
C GLU A 5 1.84 4.02 -5.12
N VAL A 6 2.76 4.02 -4.15
CA VAL A 6 2.93 2.93 -3.17
C VAL A 6 1.60 2.63 -2.47
N ARG A 7 0.96 3.67 -1.92
CA ARG A 7 -0.34 3.54 -1.26
C ARG A 7 -1.42 2.99 -2.20
N LYS A 8 -1.49 3.48 -3.45
CA LYS A 8 -2.48 3.02 -4.44
C LYS A 8 -2.29 1.54 -4.81
N ILE A 9 -1.04 1.07 -4.91
CA ILE A 9 -0.74 -0.34 -5.21
C ILE A 9 -1.29 -1.23 -4.10
N VAL A 10 -0.98 -0.91 -2.83
CA VAL A 10 -1.45 -1.69 -1.69
C VAL A 10 -2.97 -1.58 -1.52
N THR A 11 -3.56 -0.39 -1.70
CA THR A 11 -5.03 -0.23 -1.67
C THR A 11 -5.71 -1.11 -2.71
N ARG A 12 -5.17 -1.18 -3.93
CA ARG A 12 -5.70 -2.05 -4.99
C ARG A 12 -5.57 -3.52 -4.62
N ALA A 13 -4.39 -3.95 -4.13
CA ALA A 13 -4.17 -5.32 -3.70
C ALA A 13 -5.18 -5.77 -2.64
N LEU A 14 -5.49 -4.89 -1.69
CA LEU A 14 -6.51 -5.13 -0.67
C LEU A 14 -7.93 -5.14 -1.24
N SER A 15 -8.27 -4.23 -2.16
CA SER A 15 -9.60 -4.16 -2.78
C SER A 15 -9.88 -5.39 -3.65
N ASP A 16 -8.89 -5.88 -4.39
CA ASP A 16 -9.03 -7.02 -5.30
C ASP A 16 -9.14 -8.35 -4.53
N ALA A 17 -8.50 -8.45 -3.36
CA ALA A 17 -8.47 -9.67 -2.55
C ALA A 17 -9.68 -9.82 -1.63
N THR A 18 -10.41 -8.74 -1.38
CA THR A 18 -11.50 -8.73 -0.41
C THR A 18 -12.82 -9.29 -0.98
N GLY A 19 -12.81 -10.46 -1.56
CA GLY A 19 -14.06 -11.20 -1.86
C GLY A 19 -15.02 -11.35 -0.66
N ALA A 20 -14.59 -10.88 0.53
CA ALA A 20 -15.33 -10.85 1.78
C ALA A 20 -16.16 -9.57 2.03
N GLY A 21 -16.22 -8.64 1.08
CA GLY A 21 -17.08 -7.46 1.21
C GLY A 21 -16.54 -6.33 2.10
N TRP A 22 -15.25 -6.30 2.41
CA TRP A 22 -14.66 -5.20 3.16
C TRP A 22 -14.63 -3.91 2.34
N LYS A 23 -14.90 -2.78 2.99
CA LYS A 23 -14.79 -1.46 2.36
C LYS A 23 -13.38 -0.94 2.54
N VAL A 24 -12.61 -0.79 1.44
CA VAL A 24 -11.25 -0.28 1.48
C VAL A 24 -11.22 1.20 1.13
N TYR A 25 -10.63 2.01 2.02
CA TYR A 25 -10.50 3.46 1.87
C TYR A 25 -9.04 3.89 1.85
N SER A 26 -8.76 5.00 1.11
CA SER A 26 -7.39 5.51 1.03
C SER A 26 -7.35 6.96 0.57
N PRO A 27 -6.92 7.91 1.37
CA PRO A 27 -7.08 8.00 2.82
C PRO A 27 -8.52 8.39 3.20
N ARG A 28 -8.89 8.29 4.47
CA ARG A 28 -10.18 8.71 4.97
C ARG A 28 -10.03 9.50 6.27
N THR A 29 -10.72 10.62 6.37
CA THR A 29 -10.75 11.49 7.57
C THR A 29 -12.12 11.55 8.24
N LEU A 30 -13.15 10.94 7.64
CA LEU A 30 -14.51 10.94 8.18
C LEU A 30 -14.66 9.89 9.29
N PRO A 31 -15.49 10.14 10.31
CA PRO A 31 -15.86 9.15 11.32
C PRO A 31 -16.41 7.88 10.68
N VAL A 32 -16.13 6.75 11.31
CA VAL A 32 -16.65 5.45 10.89
C VAL A 32 -18.05 5.27 11.48
N MET A 33 -19.01 4.94 10.63
CA MET A 33 -20.37 4.62 11.06
C MET A 33 -20.58 3.11 11.17
N PRO A 34 -21.49 2.61 12.03
CA PRO A 34 -21.71 1.18 12.24
C PRO A 34 -22.03 0.39 10.97
N ASP A 35 -22.73 0.99 10.00
CA ASP A 35 -23.08 0.38 8.71
C ASP A 35 -21.89 0.23 7.75
N GLN A 36 -20.72 0.74 8.11
CA GLN A 36 -19.53 0.73 7.28
C GLN A 36 -18.56 -0.43 7.60
N TYR A 37 -18.78 -1.11 8.72
CA TYR A 37 -18.00 -2.28 9.08
C TYR A 37 -18.35 -3.51 8.20
N PRO A 38 -17.43 -4.42 7.94
CA PRO A 38 -15.99 -4.30 8.16
C PRO A 38 -15.32 -3.35 7.16
N LEU A 39 -14.28 -2.64 7.59
CA LEU A 39 -13.58 -1.68 6.75
C LEU A 39 -12.06 -1.73 6.94
N VAL A 40 -11.34 -1.21 5.95
CA VAL A 40 -9.89 -1.07 5.94
C VAL A 40 -9.52 0.33 5.46
N ILE A 41 -8.62 1.00 6.18
CA ILE A 41 -8.10 2.32 5.82
C ILE A 41 -6.61 2.21 5.58
N VAL A 42 -6.14 2.64 4.41
CA VAL A 42 -4.72 2.66 4.04
C VAL A 42 -4.20 4.09 4.05
N SER A 43 -3.19 4.36 4.84
CA SER A 43 -2.53 5.66 4.94
C SER A 43 -1.01 5.54 4.85
N VAL A 44 -0.34 6.63 4.45
CA VAL A 44 1.11 6.74 4.54
C VAL A 44 1.45 7.28 5.90
N GLN A 45 2.36 6.62 6.63
CA GLN A 45 2.82 7.03 7.94
C GLN A 45 4.14 7.80 7.84
N SER A 46 5.11 7.26 7.09
CA SER A 46 6.41 7.88 6.91
C SER A 46 7.08 7.46 5.60
N GLU A 47 8.09 8.21 5.22
CA GLU A 47 9.01 7.88 4.14
C GLU A 47 10.45 8.13 4.60
N HIS A 48 11.34 7.18 4.36
CA HIS A 48 12.76 7.29 4.65
C HIS A 48 13.58 6.99 3.40
N LYS A 49 14.59 7.85 3.11
CA LYS A 49 15.45 7.71 1.93
C LYS A 49 16.89 7.61 2.33
N VAL A 50 17.56 6.58 1.85
CA VAL A 50 19.00 6.39 2.01
C VAL A 50 19.71 6.63 0.68
N SER A 51 20.59 7.63 0.62
CA SER A 51 21.33 7.96 -0.59
C SER A 51 22.32 6.88 -0.95
N GLN A 52 22.39 6.52 -2.25
CA GLN A 52 23.34 5.55 -2.79
C GLN A 52 24.59 6.19 -3.42
N GLY A 53 24.67 7.53 -3.49
CA GLY A 53 25.81 8.18 -4.09
C GLY A 53 25.78 9.71 -3.99
N ARG A 54 26.92 10.35 -4.41
CA ARG A 54 27.14 11.79 -4.27
C ARG A 54 26.67 12.63 -5.48
N HIS A 55 26.68 12.07 -6.67
CA HIS A 55 26.60 12.88 -7.90
C HIS A 55 25.28 12.79 -8.63
N VAL A 56 24.53 11.72 -8.40
CA VAL A 56 23.25 11.48 -9.06
C VAL A 56 22.24 11.11 -7.98
N PRO A 57 21.06 11.71 -7.95
CA PRO A 57 20.05 11.39 -6.93
C PRO A 57 19.57 9.95 -7.13
N GLN A 58 20.08 9.06 -6.31
CA GLN A 58 19.74 7.65 -6.25
C GLN A 58 19.47 7.29 -4.80
N TYR A 59 18.33 6.69 -4.54
CA TYR A 59 17.90 6.38 -3.18
C TYR A 59 17.30 4.98 -3.09
N THR A 60 17.65 4.28 -2.02
CA THR A 60 16.78 3.24 -1.47
C THR A 60 15.76 3.94 -0.60
N THR A 61 14.50 3.83 -0.97
CA THR A 61 13.39 4.50 -0.28
C THR A 61 12.53 3.46 0.40
N THR A 62 12.27 3.66 1.68
CA THR A 62 11.34 2.85 2.47
C THR A 62 10.12 3.71 2.80
N THR A 63 8.95 3.28 2.35
CA THR A 63 7.67 3.89 2.73
C THR A 63 6.97 3.00 3.74
N THR A 64 6.68 3.56 4.92
CA THR A 64 5.85 2.91 5.93
C THR A 64 4.39 3.23 5.65
N LEU A 65 3.60 2.21 5.34
CA LEU A 65 2.15 2.29 5.29
C LEU A 65 1.55 1.83 6.61
N ARG A 66 0.52 2.53 7.05
CA ARG A 66 -0.37 2.10 8.12
C ARG A 66 -1.70 1.66 7.53
N ILE A 67 -2.12 0.47 7.88
CA ILE A 67 -3.36 -0.18 7.46
C ILE A 67 -4.19 -0.44 8.71
N ASP A 68 -5.27 0.31 8.86
CA ASP A 68 -6.22 0.17 9.97
C ASP A 68 -7.41 -0.66 9.49
N GLY A 69 -7.52 -1.89 9.97
CA GLY A 69 -8.67 -2.77 9.77
C GLY A 69 -9.61 -2.72 10.97
N ARG A 70 -10.92 -2.73 10.73
CA ARG A 70 -11.93 -2.70 11.80
C ARG A 70 -13.08 -3.63 11.50
N VAL A 71 -13.48 -4.39 12.49
CA VAL A 71 -14.67 -5.24 12.53
C VAL A 71 -15.57 -4.82 13.69
N LEU A 72 -16.83 -5.19 13.67
CA LEU A 72 -17.79 -4.83 14.73
C LEU A 72 -18.64 -6.05 15.07
N ALA A 73 -18.58 -6.48 16.31
CA ALA A 73 -19.42 -7.54 16.86
C ALA A 73 -20.40 -6.97 17.90
N TYR A 74 -21.62 -7.51 17.91
CA TYR A 74 -22.66 -7.15 18.87
C TYR A 74 -22.89 -8.30 19.86
N ALA A 75 -23.15 -7.94 21.11
CA ALA A 75 -23.58 -8.92 22.11
C ALA A 75 -24.93 -9.55 21.73
N SER A 76 -25.03 -10.86 21.78
CA SER A 76 -26.29 -11.57 21.69
C SER A 76 -26.81 -11.87 23.11
N GLY A 77 -27.72 -11.05 23.62
CA GLY A 77 -28.24 -11.18 24.99
C GLY A 77 -27.34 -10.55 26.06
N ASP A 78 -27.32 -11.13 27.27
CA ASP A 78 -26.56 -10.60 28.44
C ASP A 78 -25.06 -10.93 28.43
N ASP A 79 -24.54 -11.57 27.37
CA ASP A 79 -23.16 -12.07 27.32
C ASP A 79 -22.23 -11.13 26.56
N THR A 80 -21.82 -10.05 27.24
CA THR A 80 -20.89 -9.03 26.71
C THR A 80 -19.47 -9.58 26.49
N GLU A 81 -19.02 -10.57 27.31
CA GLU A 81 -17.70 -11.21 27.16
C GLU A 81 -17.62 -12.02 25.87
N SER A 82 -18.73 -12.65 25.46
CA SER A 82 -18.80 -13.38 24.17
C SER A 82 -18.61 -12.45 22.98
N ALA A 83 -19.19 -11.25 22.99
CA ALA A 83 -19.04 -10.29 21.88
C ALA A 83 -17.61 -9.76 21.74
N ALA A 84 -16.91 -9.51 22.85
CA ALA A 84 -15.50 -9.12 22.83
C ALA A 84 -14.61 -10.25 22.27
N GLY A 85 -14.89 -11.51 22.63
CA GLY A 85 -14.20 -12.68 22.07
C GLY A 85 -14.41 -12.81 20.57
N VAL A 86 -15.65 -12.64 20.08
CA VAL A 86 -15.97 -12.67 18.64
C VAL A 86 -15.25 -11.54 17.91
N ALA A 87 -15.27 -10.32 18.47
CA ALA A 87 -14.56 -9.17 17.87
C ALA A 87 -13.06 -9.41 17.75
N TRP A 88 -12.46 -10.09 18.75
CA TRP A 88 -11.05 -10.45 18.73
C TRP A 88 -10.75 -11.50 17.64
N GLU A 89 -11.53 -12.59 17.58
CA GLU A 89 -11.36 -13.63 16.56
C GLU A 89 -11.54 -13.10 15.13
N GLU A 90 -12.52 -12.24 14.92
CA GLU A 90 -12.73 -11.57 13.62
C GLU A 90 -11.57 -10.63 13.27
N ALA A 91 -10.97 -9.94 14.25
CA ALA A 91 -9.80 -9.10 14.03
C ALA A 91 -8.56 -9.93 13.66
N GLU A 92 -8.34 -11.08 14.32
CA GLU A 92 -7.27 -12.02 13.97
C GLU A 92 -7.45 -12.56 12.55
N ALA A 93 -8.64 -12.99 12.20
CA ALA A 93 -8.97 -13.45 10.84
C ALA A 93 -8.76 -12.35 9.79
N MET A 94 -9.15 -11.11 10.11
CA MET A 94 -8.90 -9.95 9.26
C MET A 94 -7.40 -9.71 9.07
N LYS A 95 -6.61 -9.72 10.14
CA LYS A 95 -5.15 -9.56 10.09
C LYS A 95 -4.51 -10.54 9.12
N GLU A 96 -4.83 -11.84 9.26
CA GLU A 96 -4.29 -12.88 8.37
C GLU A 96 -4.70 -12.68 6.91
N ALA A 97 -5.93 -12.27 6.68
CA ALA A 97 -6.42 -12.05 5.32
C ALA A 97 -5.78 -10.81 4.68
N LEU A 98 -5.54 -9.72 5.44
CA LEU A 98 -4.82 -8.54 4.99
C LEU A 98 -3.37 -8.89 4.60
N GLU A 99 -2.66 -9.62 5.46
CA GLU A 99 -1.29 -10.06 5.17
C GLU A 99 -1.24 -10.95 3.91
N ARG A 100 -2.14 -11.91 3.80
CA ARG A 100 -2.23 -12.78 2.61
C ARG A 100 -2.52 -11.98 1.34
N ALA A 101 -3.41 -11.01 1.40
CA ALA A 101 -3.75 -10.15 0.28
C ALA A 101 -2.55 -9.32 -0.21
N ILE A 102 -1.74 -8.80 0.71
CA ILE A 102 -0.58 -7.97 0.39
C ILE A 102 0.58 -8.82 -0.09
N ILE A 103 1.00 -9.82 0.69
CA ILE A 103 2.18 -10.65 0.42
C ILE A 103 1.95 -11.53 -0.82
N GLY A 104 0.73 -12.01 -1.01
CA GLY A 104 0.35 -12.84 -2.15
C GLY A 104 0.16 -12.07 -3.45
N ASN A 105 0.04 -10.74 -3.41
CA ASN A 105 -0.29 -9.95 -4.59
C ASN A 105 0.92 -9.83 -5.55
N PRO A 106 0.76 -10.18 -6.84
CA PRO A 106 1.86 -10.11 -7.80
C PRO A 106 2.38 -8.68 -8.02
N ASP A 107 1.51 -7.68 -8.05
CA ASP A 107 1.91 -6.28 -8.25
C ASP A 107 2.77 -5.76 -7.09
N VAL A 108 2.44 -6.14 -5.85
CA VAL A 108 3.25 -5.81 -4.68
C VAL A 108 4.63 -6.45 -4.81
N ARG A 109 4.69 -7.75 -5.12
CA ARG A 109 5.96 -8.48 -5.25
C ARG A 109 6.84 -8.00 -6.39
N MET A 110 6.25 -7.50 -7.48
CA MET A 110 7.01 -7.08 -8.68
C MET A 110 7.47 -5.64 -8.61
N LYS A 111 6.77 -4.77 -7.88
CA LYS A 111 7.05 -3.32 -7.86
C LYS A 111 7.93 -2.87 -6.72
N PHE A 112 8.06 -3.68 -5.68
CA PHE A 112 8.91 -3.40 -4.53
C PHE A 112 10.12 -4.33 -4.53
N GLN A 113 11.27 -3.81 -4.07
CA GLN A 113 12.47 -4.62 -3.89
C GLN A 113 12.25 -5.65 -2.79
N GLN A 114 11.60 -5.22 -1.71
CA GLN A 114 11.19 -6.10 -0.61
C GLN A 114 10.10 -5.46 0.26
N ILE A 115 9.42 -6.31 1.01
CA ILE A 115 8.68 -5.93 2.20
C ILE A 115 9.70 -6.05 3.34
N ALA A 116 10.21 -4.91 3.82
CA ALA A 116 11.33 -4.89 4.75
C ALA A 116 10.91 -5.28 6.19
N ASP A 117 9.68 -4.90 6.57
CA ASP A 117 9.13 -5.21 7.89
C ASP A 117 7.60 -5.22 7.85
N ILE A 118 7.00 -6.04 8.70
CA ILE A 118 5.55 -6.07 8.97
C ILE A 118 5.36 -6.13 10.47
N ARG A 119 4.70 -5.11 11.03
CA ARG A 119 4.31 -5.08 12.44
C ARG A 119 2.80 -5.11 12.53
N ALA A 120 2.27 -5.94 13.41
CA ALA A 120 0.83 -6.07 13.64
C ALA A 120 0.47 -5.79 15.10
N HIS A 121 -0.60 -5.06 15.30
CA HIS A 121 -1.23 -4.87 16.60
C HIS A 121 -2.72 -5.16 16.48
N ILE A 122 -3.25 -5.95 17.41
CA ILE A 122 -4.67 -6.28 17.49
C ILE A 122 -5.19 -5.79 18.83
N GLY A 123 -6.38 -5.24 18.84
CA GLY A 123 -7.06 -4.79 20.04
C GLY A 123 -8.59 -4.85 19.87
N VAL A 124 -9.28 -4.77 20.97
CA VAL A 124 -10.74 -4.65 21.02
C VAL A 124 -11.09 -3.42 21.84
N ASP A 125 -11.99 -2.61 21.32
CA ASP A 125 -12.54 -1.45 21.99
C ASP A 125 -14.06 -1.59 22.11
N SER A 126 -14.64 -1.02 23.18
CA SER A 126 -16.08 -1.01 23.37
C SER A 126 -16.68 0.27 22.80
N GLU A 127 -17.47 0.15 21.73
CA GLU A 127 -18.20 1.27 21.13
C GLU A 127 -19.71 1.13 21.42
N GLY A 128 -20.18 1.70 22.52
CA GLY A 128 -21.61 1.66 22.89
C GLY A 128 -22.09 0.25 23.23
N GLU A 129 -23.04 -0.27 22.44
CA GLU A 129 -23.58 -1.63 22.59
C GLU A 129 -22.79 -2.69 21.82
N GLY A 130 -21.73 -2.30 21.09
CA GLY A 130 -20.88 -3.18 20.28
C GLY A 130 -19.44 -3.23 20.76
N HIS A 131 -18.72 -4.23 20.31
CA HIS A 131 -17.27 -4.35 20.47
C HIS A 131 -16.59 -4.25 19.11
N ALA A 132 -15.70 -3.26 18.96
CA ALA A 132 -14.91 -3.08 17.75
C ALA A 132 -13.58 -3.83 17.86
N GLY A 133 -13.38 -4.84 17.00
CA GLY A 133 -12.07 -5.43 16.77
C GLY A 133 -11.23 -4.53 15.87
N ILE A 134 -10.02 -4.21 16.28
CA ILE A 134 -9.12 -3.28 15.61
C ILE A 134 -7.84 -4.02 15.24
N VAL A 135 -7.44 -3.91 13.98
CA VAL A 135 -6.15 -4.38 13.46
C VAL A 135 -5.37 -3.19 12.94
N VAL A 136 -4.15 -3.03 13.40
CA VAL A 136 -3.20 -2.07 12.85
C VAL A 136 -2.03 -2.85 12.28
N LEU A 137 -1.82 -2.76 10.96
CA LEU A 137 -0.62 -3.25 10.30
C LEU A 137 0.25 -2.07 9.89
N GLU A 138 1.51 -2.10 10.25
CA GLU A 138 2.54 -1.23 9.70
C GLU A 138 3.39 -2.06 8.73
N LEU A 139 3.52 -1.54 7.51
CA LEU A 139 4.15 -2.23 6.40
C LEU A 139 5.26 -1.36 5.82
N ASP A 140 6.49 -1.81 5.93
CA ASP A 140 7.66 -1.13 5.36
C ASP A 140 7.95 -1.68 3.96
N LEU A 141 7.71 -0.86 2.94
CA LEU A 141 7.91 -1.21 1.53
C LEU A 141 9.15 -0.49 1.00
N GLU A 142 10.13 -1.27 0.55
CA GLU A 142 11.38 -0.76 0.02
C GLU A 142 11.38 -0.78 -1.51
N TYR A 143 11.83 0.33 -2.11
CA TYR A 143 11.95 0.50 -3.55
C TYR A 143 13.07 1.47 -3.91
N TYR A 144 13.55 1.37 -5.14
CA TYR A 144 14.54 2.28 -5.71
C TYR A 144 13.89 3.51 -6.30
N GLN A 145 14.53 4.67 -6.10
CA GLN A 145 14.25 5.90 -6.82
C GLN A 145 15.51 6.39 -7.50
N GLY A 146 15.43 6.59 -8.80
CA GLY A 146 16.51 7.12 -9.62
C GLY A 146 16.29 8.58 -10.02
N PRO A 147 17.21 9.14 -10.83
CA PRO A 147 17.10 10.51 -11.32
C PRO A 147 15.79 10.80 -12.06
N GLU A 148 15.27 9.81 -12.77
CA GLU A 148 14.04 9.85 -13.53
C GLU A 148 12.79 10.11 -12.66
N ASP A 149 12.84 9.74 -11.39
CA ASP A 149 11.74 10.01 -10.44
C ASP A 149 11.72 11.48 -9.98
N PHE A 150 12.84 12.19 -10.09
CA PHE A 150 12.99 13.57 -9.63
C PHE A 150 13.08 14.58 -10.78
N PHE A 151 13.66 14.14 -11.89
CA PHE A 151 13.85 14.94 -13.10
C PHE A 151 13.19 14.23 -14.27
N PRO A 152 11.88 14.42 -14.49
CA PRO A 152 11.24 13.84 -15.66
C PRO A 152 11.93 14.38 -16.91
N SER A 153 12.57 13.47 -17.67
CA SER A 153 13.19 13.85 -18.94
C SER A 153 12.10 14.28 -19.92
N GLU A 154 12.24 15.45 -20.53
CA GLU A 154 11.50 15.76 -21.74
C GLU A 154 11.86 14.71 -22.78
N ILE A 155 10.88 13.92 -23.20
CA ILE A 155 11.06 12.97 -24.30
C ILE A 155 11.16 13.81 -25.57
N VAL A 156 12.39 14.12 -25.98
CA VAL A 156 12.66 14.68 -27.28
C VAL A 156 12.67 13.52 -28.28
N PRO A 157 11.66 13.41 -29.16
CA PRO A 157 11.67 12.33 -30.14
C PRO A 157 12.89 12.47 -31.07
N LEU A 158 13.61 11.38 -31.22
CA LEU A 158 14.71 11.30 -32.17
C LEU A 158 14.13 11.39 -33.59
N ARG A 159 14.34 12.54 -34.27
CA ARG A 159 13.80 12.81 -35.60
C ARG A 159 14.75 12.46 -36.73
N GLU A 160 16.04 12.57 -36.49
CA GLU A 160 17.05 12.37 -37.51
C GLU A 160 18.37 11.87 -36.92
N VAL A 161 19.00 10.91 -37.57
CA VAL A 161 20.36 10.45 -37.29
C VAL A 161 21.18 10.56 -38.57
N ASN A 162 22.22 11.38 -38.52
CA ASN A 162 23.21 11.51 -39.59
C ASN A 162 24.49 10.75 -39.26
N VAL A 163 24.78 9.67 -39.96
CA VAL A 163 26.00 8.90 -39.80
C VAL A 163 27.06 9.44 -40.77
N ARG A 164 28.13 10.06 -40.22
CA ARG A 164 29.29 10.55 -41.01
C ARG A 164 30.34 9.45 -41.11
N GLY A 165 31.02 9.41 -42.28
CA GLY A 165 32.12 8.43 -42.51
C GLY A 165 31.69 7.17 -43.24
N VAL A 166 30.44 7.07 -43.67
CA VAL A 166 29.94 6.03 -44.56
C VAL A 166 29.69 6.62 -45.94
N HIS A 167 30.10 5.95 -47.00
CA HIS A 167 29.80 6.34 -48.37
C HIS A 167 28.84 5.34 -49.02
N PRO A 168 27.67 5.75 -49.48
CA PRO A 168 27.05 7.07 -49.34
C PRO A 168 26.60 7.38 -47.88
N PRO A 169 26.47 8.68 -47.49
CA PRO A 169 25.99 9.07 -46.14
C PRO A 169 24.61 8.47 -45.87
N LEU A 170 24.46 7.90 -44.69
CA LEU A 170 23.17 7.32 -44.27
C LEU A 170 22.36 8.35 -43.47
N HIS A 171 21.17 8.66 -43.99
CA HIS A 171 20.18 9.52 -43.29
C HIS A 171 19.00 8.66 -42.89
N LEU A 172 18.69 8.64 -41.60
CA LEU A 172 17.54 7.93 -41.06
C LEU A 172 16.54 8.97 -40.49
N HIS A 173 15.32 8.95 -41.01
CA HIS A 173 14.20 9.72 -40.49
C HIS A 173 13.27 8.78 -39.71
N PHE A 174 12.78 9.26 -38.58
CA PHE A 174 11.83 8.54 -37.74
C PHE A 174 10.57 9.39 -37.62
N ASP A 175 9.43 8.81 -37.98
CA ASP A 175 8.11 9.42 -37.92
C ASP A 175 7.49 9.33 -36.49
#